data_66e99236ec53ffe803f63e94f086bb85
#
_entry.id   66e99236ec53ffe803f63e94f086bb85
#
_cell.length_a   1.000
_cell.length_b   1.000
_cell.length_c   1.000
_cell.angle_alpha   90.00
_cell.angle_beta   90.00
_cell.angle_gamma   90.00
#
_symmetry.space_group_name_H-M   'P 1'
#
loop_
_entity.id
_entity.type
_entity.pdbx_description
1 polymer ?
#
loop_
_entity_poly.entity_id
_entity_poly.type
_entity_poly.pdbx_seq_one_letter_code
_entity_poly.pdbx_strand_id
1 'polypeptide(L)'
;MNNNIRKAQEILKIPVTGIIDNLTEAAIKNLQLSHDLIGTGNLDQETLRLLDLSDDTITTDLTEMHAFHMDAPIFSTYLLKKGEYFEDETKKEYIFLHHTAGWNNPYQVIDSWSSDNRGKIATEFVVGGINFKNNDSTYNGMALKCFPKNNHAYHLGGAPINGKMHQGSVGIEICNFGWVSLQDKKFLTYTGAEMPASHVVRLKSKFRGYEYYHKYTEKQIAKVEQLIKYESALHGIDSSIGLPTMIKKFGAKAFDKYDDIVAGKVKGILSHTNVRSDKTDLSPQPDMMEMLLKFSK
;
A
#
# COMPACT_ATOMS: atom_id res chain seq x y z
N MET A 1 -25.05 6.18 -5.32
CA MET A 1 -24.16 6.33 -4.15
C MET A 1 -24.74 7.29 -3.09
N ASN A 2 -25.15 8.52 -3.39
CA ASN A 2 -25.75 9.43 -2.40
C ASN A 2 -27.02 8.92 -1.70
N ASN A 3 -27.81 8.06 -2.35
CA ASN A 3 -29.07 7.56 -1.79
C ASN A 3 -28.82 6.57 -0.63
N ASN A 4 -27.84 5.69 -0.74
CA ASN A 4 -27.52 4.73 0.31
C ASN A 4 -26.92 5.38 1.56
N ILE A 5 -26.13 6.45 1.39
CA ILE A 5 -25.61 7.23 2.52
C ILE A 5 -26.75 7.87 3.29
N ARG A 6 -27.71 8.51 2.61
CA ARG A 6 -28.89 9.11 3.25
C ARG A 6 -29.73 8.08 3.99
N LYS A 7 -30.04 6.94 3.35
CA LYS A 7 -30.79 5.84 3.98
C LYS A 7 -30.04 5.26 5.19
N ALA A 8 -28.72 5.08 5.10
CA ALA A 8 -27.91 4.63 6.23
C ALA A 8 -27.98 5.63 7.40
N GLN A 9 -27.88 6.93 7.13
CA GLN A 9 -28.01 7.97 8.15
C GLN A 9 -29.38 7.97 8.81
N GLU A 10 -30.47 7.77 8.04
CA GLU A 10 -31.82 7.62 8.55
C GLU A 10 -31.95 6.41 9.49
N ILE A 11 -31.46 5.23 9.05
CA ILE A 11 -31.52 3.99 9.84
C ILE A 11 -30.68 4.13 11.12
N LEU A 12 -29.50 4.74 11.04
CA LEU A 12 -28.61 4.99 12.17
C LEU A 12 -29.09 6.13 13.07
N LYS A 13 -30.21 6.82 12.72
CA LYS A 13 -30.83 7.92 13.46
C LYS A 13 -29.86 9.09 13.73
N ILE A 14 -29.07 9.42 12.72
CA ILE A 14 -28.14 10.56 12.73
C ILE A 14 -28.57 11.60 11.68
N PRO A 15 -28.06 12.84 11.69
CA PRO A 15 -28.39 13.87 10.73
C PRO A 15 -28.17 13.40 9.27
N VAL A 16 -29.18 13.58 8.41
CA VAL A 16 -29.17 13.12 7.03
C VAL A 16 -28.50 14.15 6.12
N THR A 17 -27.19 14.12 6.10
CA THR A 17 -26.36 15.04 5.31
C THR A 17 -26.13 14.57 3.87
N GLY A 18 -26.21 13.26 3.63
CA GLY A 18 -25.91 12.61 2.34
C GLY A 18 -24.41 12.52 2.03
N ILE A 19 -23.55 12.78 3.02
CA ILE A 19 -22.11 12.61 2.95
C ILE A 19 -21.65 11.76 4.13
N ILE A 20 -20.53 11.05 3.98
CA ILE A 20 -19.88 10.36 5.11
C ILE A 20 -19.00 11.38 5.83
N ASP A 21 -19.59 12.02 6.85
CA ASP A 21 -18.90 12.88 7.79
C ASP A 21 -18.42 12.08 9.02
N ASN A 22 -17.70 12.71 9.93
CA ASN A 22 -17.13 12.05 11.11
C ASN A 22 -18.22 11.40 12.01
N LEU A 23 -19.43 11.96 12.03
CA LEU A 23 -20.54 11.39 12.81
C LEU A 23 -21.10 10.15 12.12
N THR A 24 -21.24 10.19 10.81
CA THR A 24 -21.66 9.06 9.99
C THR A 24 -20.66 7.91 10.05
N GLU A 25 -19.36 8.21 9.92
CA GLU A 25 -18.28 7.22 10.04
C GLU A 25 -18.29 6.55 11.43
N ALA A 26 -18.40 7.34 12.49
CA ALA A 26 -18.47 6.82 13.86
C ALA A 26 -19.71 5.92 14.09
N ALA A 27 -20.86 6.30 13.56
CA ALA A 27 -22.10 5.53 13.70
C ALA A 27 -22.01 4.20 12.92
N ILE A 28 -21.46 4.21 11.70
CA ILE A 28 -21.20 2.99 10.91
C ILE A 28 -20.23 2.08 11.64
N LYS A 29 -19.13 2.63 12.17
CA LYS A 29 -18.14 1.87 12.92
C LYS A 29 -18.75 1.18 14.16
N ASN A 30 -19.60 1.89 14.89
CA ASN A 30 -20.30 1.31 16.06
C ASN A 30 -21.25 0.20 15.63
N LEU A 31 -21.99 0.35 14.53
CA LEU A 31 -22.83 -0.72 13.97
C LEU A 31 -21.99 -1.95 13.64
N GLN A 32 -20.89 -1.77 12.90
CA GLN A 32 -20.00 -2.87 12.51
C GLN A 32 -19.48 -3.63 13.74
N LEU A 33 -18.97 -2.90 14.74
CA LEU A 33 -18.47 -3.51 15.97
C LEU A 33 -19.55 -4.23 16.76
N SER A 34 -20.80 -3.75 16.78
CA SER A 34 -21.92 -4.39 17.46
C SER A 34 -22.38 -5.70 16.79
N HIS A 35 -21.94 -5.93 15.55
CA HIS A 35 -22.20 -7.16 14.79
C HIS A 35 -20.93 -7.99 14.54
N ASP A 36 -19.93 -7.88 15.41
CA ASP A 36 -18.64 -8.60 15.34
C ASP A 36 -17.87 -8.40 14.04
N LEU A 37 -18.13 -7.31 13.32
CA LEU A 37 -17.37 -6.90 12.14
C LEU A 37 -16.21 -5.98 12.52
N ILE A 38 -15.23 -5.86 11.60
CA ILE A 38 -14.18 -4.88 11.76
C ILE A 38 -14.78 -3.47 11.61
N GLY A 39 -14.65 -2.65 12.63
CA GLY A 39 -15.15 -1.27 12.65
C GLY A 39 -14.39 -0.35 11.71
N THR A 40 -14.66 -0.44 10.40
CA THR A 40 -14.02 0.38 9.36
C THR A 40 -14.60 1.79 9.25
N GLY A 41 -15.86 1.98 9.67
CA GLY A 41 -16.61 3.22 9.45
C GLY A 41 -17.05 3.42 7.99
N ASN A 42 -16.76 2.49 7.09
CA ASN A 42 -17.14 2.56 5.69
C ASN A 42 -18.51 1.91 5.45
N LEU A 43 -19.27 2.47 4.51
CA LEU A 43 -20.53 1.88 4.04
C LEU A 43 -20.21 0.83 2.96
N ASP A 44 -19.50 -0.22 3.37
CA ASP A 44 -19.15 -1.37 2.52
C ASP A 44 -20.34 -2.30 2.30
N GLN A 45 -20.17 -3.32 1.45
CA GLN A 45 -21.25 -4.22 1.06
C GLN A 45 -21.80 -5.02 2.27
N GLU A 46 -20.97 -5.34 3.24
CA GLU A 46 -21.38 -6.05 4.45
C GLU A 46 -22.18 -5.14 5.38
N THR A 47 -21.76 -3.90 5.51
CA THR A 47 -22.51 -2.84 6.22
C THR A 47 -23.85 -2.54 5.55
N LEU A 48 -23.89 -2.48 4.20
CA LEU A 48 -25.14 -2.32 3.46
C LEU A 48 -26.12 -3.48 3.70
N ARG A 49 -25.62 -4.72 3.80
CA ARG A 49 -26.46 -5.88 4.17
C ARG A 49 -27.00 -5.78 5.61
N LEU A 50 -26.18 -5.35 6.56
CA LEU A 50 -26.62 -5.13 7.95
C LEU A 50 -27.71 -4.06 8.04
N LEU A 51 -27.67 -3.07 7.17
CA LEU A 51 -28.64 -1.98 7.09
C LEU A 51 -29.85 -2.31 6.20
N ASP A 52 -29.90 -3.52 5.63
CA ASP A 52 -30.92 -3.94 4.63
C ASP A 52 -31.03 -2.97 3.43
N LEU A 53 -29.87 -2.44 3.03
CA LEU A 53 -29.73 -1.50 1.92
C LEU A 53 -29.06 -2.16 0.69
N SER A 54 -29.08 -3.48 0.59
CA SER A 54 -28.62 -4.20 -0.60
C SER A 54 -29.44 -3.79 -1.82
N ASP A 55 -28.73 -3.35 -2.85
CA ASP A 55 -29.33 -2.83 -4.08
C ASP A 55 -30.03 -3.97 -4.84
N ASP A 56 -31.37 -4.02 -4.83
CA ASP A 56 -32.19 -4.92 -5.65
C ASP A 56 -32.25 -4.48 -7.14
N THR A 57 -31.38 -3.56 -7.54
CA THR A 57 -31.37 -3.02 -8.92
C THR A 57 -30.06 -3.33 -9.65
N ILE A 58 -29.67 -4.61 -9.74
CA ILE A 58 -28.74 -5.06 -10.78
C ILE A 58 -29.33 -6.28 -11.49
N THR A 59 -30.38 -6.05 -12.26
CA THR A 59 -30.71 -6.86 -13.43
C THR A 59 -30.31 -6.06 -14.66
N THR A 60 -29.06 -6.10 -15.06
CA THR A 60 -28.65 -5.81 -16.43
C THR A 60 -27.30 -6.46 -16.72
N ASP A 61 -27.38 -7.42 -17.63
CA ASP A 61 -26.29 -7.94 -18.47
C ASP A 61 -25.03 -8.49 -17.75
N LEU A 62 -25.20 -9.72 -17.21
CA LEU A 62 -24.13 -10.51 -16.61
C LEU A 62 -23.05 -10.97 -17.61
N THR A 63 -23.18 -10.73 -18.90
CA THR A 63 -22.27 -11.24 -19.91
C THR A 63 -21.07 -10.32 -20.20
N GLU A 64 -21.18 -9.02 -19.96
CA GLU A 64 -20.06 -8.08 -20.12
C GLU A 64 -19.32 -7.75 -18.81
N MET A 65 -19.92 -8.05 -17.63
CA MET A 65 -19.30 -7.79 -16.32
C MET A 65 -18.36 -8.88 -15.83
N HIS A 66 -18.27 -10.04 -16.48
CA HIS A 66 -17.37 -11.12 -16.09
C HIS A 66 -15.86 -10.82 -16.33
N ALA A 67 -15.53 -9.74 -17.03
CA ALA A 67 -14.15 -9.31 -17.24
C ALA A 67 -13.60 -8.39 -16.13
N PHE A 68 -14.42 -7.90 -15.17
CA PHE A 68 -14.03 -6.89 -14.18
C PHE A 68 -14.32 -7.25 -12.72
N HIS A 69 -14.60 -8.51 -12.39
CA HIS A 69 -14.57 -8.97 -11.00
C HIS A 69 -13.13 -9.34 -10.61
N MET A 70 -12.26 -8.35 -10.64
CA MET A 70 -11.11 -8.36 -9.73
C MET A 70 -11.68 -7.98 -8.37
N ASP A 71 -11.58 -8.90 -7.41
CA ASP A 71 -11.86 -8.58 -6.00
C ASP A 71 -11.11 -7.30 -5.68
N ALA A 72 -11.86 -6.19 -5.48
CA ALA A 72 -11.24 -4.92 -5.15
C ALA A 72 -10.38 -5.14 -3.90
N PRO A 73 -9.15 -4.62 -3.85
CA PRO A 73 -8.31 -4.83 -2.69
C PRO A 73 -9.02 -4.25 -1.47
N ILE A 74 -9.15 -5.06 -0.42
CA ILE A 74 -9.71 -4.58 0.84
C ILE A 74 -8.70 -3.59 1.42
N PHE A 75 -8.99 -2.31 1.29
CA PHE A 75 -8.26 -1.24 1.96
C PHE A 75 -9.26 -0.29 2.63
N SER A 76 -8.88 0.25 3.76
CA SER A 76 -9.60 1.31 4.45
C SER A 76 -8.97 2.66 4.10
N THR A 77 -9.74 3.72 4.23
CA THR A 77 -9.26 5.08 4.04
C THR A 77 -8.86 5.68 5.38
N TYR A 78 -7.62 6.15 5.48
CA TYR A 78 -7.13 6.93 6.62
C TYR A 78 -6.33 8.10 6.08
N LEU A 79 -7.03 9.22 5.84
CA LEU A 79 -6.48 10.35 5.10
C LEU A 79 -5.51 11.17 5.94
N LEU A 80 -4.43 11.57 5.30
CA LEU A 80 -3.56 12.65 5.75
C LEU A 80 -4.36 13.95 5.88
N LYS A 81 -3.91 14.83 6.76
CA LYS A 81 -4.48 16.16 6.90
C LYS A 81 -4.37 16.92 5.57
N LYS A 82 -5.37 17.76 5.31
CA LYS A 82 -5.31 18.69 4.18
C LYS A 82 -4.04 19.54 4.27
N GLY A 83 -3.31 19.62 3.14
CA GLY A 83 -2.01 20.32 3.10
C GLY A 83 -0.81 19.37 3.15
N GLU A 84 -0.96 18.09 3.56
CA GLU A 84 0.12 17.11 3.61
C GLU A 84 0.29 16.32 2.30
N TYR A 85 -0.51 16.59 1.31
CA TYR A 85 -0.41 16.06 -0.06
C TYR A 85 -0.79 17.15 -1.08
N PHE A 86 -0.49 16.90 -2.35
CA PHE A 86 -0.89 17.79 -3.45
C PHE A 86 -2.26 17.35 -3.97
N GLU A 87 -3.16 18.31 -4.08
CA GLU A 87 -4.54 18.08 -4.50
C GLU A 87 -4.71 18.09 -6.03
N ASP A 88 -3.60 18.33 -6.77
CA ASP A 88 -3.62 18.30 -8.23
C ASP A 88 -3.88 16.88 -8.73
N GLU A 89 -4.82 16.74 -9.65
CA GLU A 89 -5.05 15.47 -10.32
C GLU A 89 -3.96 15.20 -11.35
N THR A 90 -3.30 14.05 -11.22
CA THR A 90 -2.21 13.65 -12.09
C THR A 90 -2.44 12.29 -12.73
N LYS A 91 -1.99 12.13 -13.98
CA LYS A 91 -2.02 10.83 -14.66
C LYS A 91 -0.97 9.91 -14.05
N LYS A 92 -1.38 8.72 -13.60
CA LYS A 92 -0.46 7.72 -13.07
C LYS A 92 0.06 6.81 -14.18
N GLU A 93 1.38 6.59 -14.17
CA GLU A 93 2.12 5.78 -15.13
C GLU A 93 3.07 4.79 -14.45
N TYR A 94 3.25 4.93 -13.13
CA TYR A 94 4.17 4.13 -12.33
C TYR A 94 3.49 3.63 -11.05
N ILE A 95 3.91 2.47 -10.57
CA ILE A 95 3.68 1.98 -9.22
C ILE A 95 5.04 1.80 -8.56
N PHE A 96 5.31 2.55 -7.50
CA PHE A 96 6.55 2.43 -6.74
C PHE A 96 6.32 1.69 -5.44
N LEU A 97 7.11 0.64 -5.23
CA LEU A 97 7.10 -0.15 -4.00
C LEU A 97 8.20 0.33 -3.05
N HIS A 98 7.82 0.51 -1.78
CA HIS A 98 8.67 0.96 -0.70
C HIS A 98 8.55 0.05 0.53
N HIS A 99 9.45 0.24 1.52
CA HIS A 99 9.22 -0.19 2.89
C HIS A 99 9.59 0.92 3.89
N THR A 100 8.85 0.96 4.99
CA THR A 100 8.87 2.07 5.95
C THR A 100 10.18 2.24 6.71
N ALA A 101 11.05 1.23 6.75
CA ALA A 101 12.12 1.10 7.75
C ALA A 101 11.59 1.28 9.19
N GLY A 102 10.42 0.72 9.50
CA GLY A 102 9.69 0.97 10.75
C GLY A 102 8.80 -0.18 11.19
N TRP A 103 7.99 0.10 12.22
CA TRP A 103 7.09 -0.85 12.86
C TRP A 103 5.89 -1.24 11.98
N ASN A 104 5.10 -2.18 12.49
CA ASN A 104 4.02 -2.88 11.81
C ASN A 104 2.71 -2.09 11.66
N ASN A 105 2.53 -1.00 12.41
CA ASN A 105 1.26 -0.26 12.47
C ASN A 105 1.17 0.80 11.36
N PRO A 106 0.29 0.64 10.35
CA PRO A 106 0.18 1.57 9.23
C PRO A 106 -0.41 2.92 9.63
N TYR A 107 -1.24 2.99 10.67
CA TYR A 107 -1.78 4.25 11.19
C TYR A 107 -0.66 5.15 11.73
N GLN A 108 0.28 4.57 12.51
CA GLN A 108 1.41 5.34 13.04
C GLN A 108 2.33 5.89 11.94
N VAL A 109 2.45 5.18 10.82
CA VAL A 109 3.21 5.67 9.65
C VAL A 109 2.54 6.94 9.11
N ILE A 110 1.23 6.92 8.89
CA ILE A 110 0.47 8.05 8.35
C ILE A 110 0.45 9.22 9.34
N ASP A 111 0.29 8.94 10.63
CA ASP A 111 0.35 9.96 11.68
C ASP A 111 1.72 10.63 11.75
N SER A 112 2.81 9.85 11.55
CA SER A 112 4.15 10.41 11.51
C SER A 112 4.37 11.33 10.32
N TRP A 113 3.81 11.01 9.15
CA TRP A 113 3.84 11.90 7.98
C TRP A 113 3.02 13.18 8.23
N SER A 114 1.87 13.07 8.89
CA SER A 114 1.03 14.23 9.25
C SER A 114 1.69 15.21 10.23
N SER A 115 2.76 14.79 10.89
CA SER A 115 3.55 15.60 11.83
C SER A 115 4.97 15.91 11.33
N ASP A 116 5.32 15.46 10.12
CA ASP A 116 6.63 15.65 9.51
C ASP A 116 6.76 17.09 8.97
N ASN A 117 7.84 17.78 9.35
CA ASN A 117 8.09 19.14 8.91
C ASN A 117 8.91 19.24 7.61
N ARG A 118 9.25 18.10 6.98
CA ARG A 118 9.99 18.03 5.71
C ARG A 118 9.13 18.34 4.50
N GLY A 119 7.83 18.57 4.67
CA GLY A 119 6.86 18.84 3.62
C GLY A 119 5.97 17.64 3.31
N LYS A 120 5.29 17.68 2.17
CA LYS A 120 4.30 16.71 1.74
C LYS A 120 4.92 15.36 1.37
N ILE A 121 5.31 14.57 2.38
CA ILE A 121 5.98 13.27 2.23
C ILE A 121 5.02 12.16 2.60
N ALA A 122 4.61 11.35 1.63
CA ALA A 122 3.76 10.18 1.83
C ALA A 122 3.73 9.29 0.59
N THR A 123 3.33 8.02 0.76
CA THR A 123 2.85 7.17 -0.33
C THR A 123 1.32 7.12 -0.33
N GLU A 124 0.70 6.69 -1.43
CA GLU A 124 -0.76 6.60 -1.52
C GLU A 124 -1.33 5.49 -0.64
N PHE A 125 -0.57 4.38 -0.47
CA PHE A 125 -0.98 3.26 0.38
C PHE A 125 0.10 2.89 1.38
N VAL A 126 -0.35 2.44 2.57
CA VAL A 126 0.50 1.81 3.58
C VAL A 126 -0.05 0.44 3.91
N VAL A 127 0.81 -0.60 3.84
CA VAL A 127 0.46 -1.99 4.15
C VAL A 127 1.09 -2.38 5.48
N GLY A 128 0.26 -2.69 6.47
CA GLY A 128 0.66 -3.09 7.82
C GLY A 128 1.32 -4.47 7.86
N GLY A 129 2.08 -4.72 8.95
CA GLY A 129 2.83 -5.95 9.15
C GLY A 129 2.52 -6.65 10.48
N ILE A 130 3.39 -7.60 10.85
CA ILE A 130 3.39 -8.26 12.16
C ILE A 130 4.33 -7.52 13.12
N ASN A 131 3.92 -7.36 14.38
CA ASN A 131 4.83 -6.94 15.42
C ASN A 131 5.71 -8.13 15.84
N PHE A 132 6.96 -8.14 15.42
CA PHE A 132 7.87 -9.26 15.67
C PHE A 132 8.24 -9.46 17.14
N LYS A 133 7.98 -8.49 18.04
CA LYS A 133 8.29 -8.64 19.47
C LYS A 133 7.31 -9.56 20.20
N ASN A 134 6.05 -9.53 19.80
CA ASN A 134 4.96 -10.29 20.43
C ASN A 134 4.11 -11.10 19.45
N ASN A 135 4.52 -11.15 18.17
CA ASN A 135 3.78 -11.79 17.08
C ASN A 135 2.35 -11.26 16.88
N ASP A 136 2.06 -10.03 17.33
CA ASP A 136 0.78 -9.41 17.08
C ASP A 136 0.57 -9.16 15.59
N SER A 137 -0.48 -9.76 15.04
CA SER A 137 -0.82 -9.73 13.63
C SER A 137 -2.00 -8.82 13.30
N THR A 138 -2.43 -7.97 14.22
CA THR A 138 -3.58 -7.06 14.08
C THR A 138 -3.54 -6.27 12.77
N TYR A 139 -2.37 -5.79 12.38
CA TYR A 139 -2.21 -4.98 11.16
C TYR A 139 -1.70 -5.76 9.95
N ASN A 140 -1.44 -7.07 10.08
CA ASN A 140 -0.77 -7.86 9.06
C ASN A 140 -1.58 -7.99 7.76
N GLY A 141 -1.13 -7.32 6.70
CA GLY A 141 -1.82 -7.26 5.41
C GLY A 141 -2.98 -6.24 5.36
N MET A 142 -3.19 -5.46 6.42
CA MET A 142 -4.10 -4.31 6.38
C MET A 142 -3.53 -3.25 5.44
N ALA A 143 -4.33 -2.72 4.53
CA ALA A 143 -3.94 -1.60 3.68
C ALA A 143 -4.75 -0.35 4.01
N LEU A 144 -4.06 0.77 4.13
CA LEU A 144 -4.66 2.09 4.33
C LEU A 144 -4.34 2.99 3.13
N LYS A 145 -5.36 3.70 2.63
CA LYS A 145 -5.21 4.74 1.61
C LYS A 145 -5.06 6.10 2.29
N CYS A 146 -4.00 6.85 1.94
CA CYS A 146 -3.57 8.04 2.65
C CYS A 146 -4.11 9.35 2.09
N PHE A 147 -4.49 9.39 0.79
CA PHE A 147 -5.04 10.58 0.13
C PHE A 147 -5.92 10.17 -1.06
N PRO A 148 -6.77 11.08 -1.59
CA PRO A 148 -7.68 10.79 -2.69
C PRO A 148 -6.97 10.32 -3.98
N LYS A 149 -7.70 9.59 -4.80
CA LYS A 149 -7.26 9.13 -6.12
C LYS A 149 -6.70 10.29 -6.96
N ASN A 150 -5.63 10.00 -7.69
CA ASN A 150 -4.94 10.94 -8.60
C ASN A 150 -4.15 12.06 -7.91
N ASN A 151 -4.31 12.26 -6.60
CA ASN A 151 -3.44 13.14 -5.84
C ASN A 151 -2.04 12.55 -5.71
N HIS A 152 -1.10 13.30 -5.15
CA HIS A 152 0.27 12.83 -4.98
C HIS A 152 0.97 13.47 -3.78
N ALA A 153 2.05 12.84 -3.34
CA ALA A 153 2.98 13.38 -2.37
C ALA A 153 4.41 12.99 -2.75
N TYR A 154 5.41 13.54 -2.10
CA TYR A 154 6.80 13.17 -2.33
C TYR A 154 7.12 11.84 -1.66
N HIS A 155 7.67 10.87 -2.41
CA HIS A 155 8.07 9.57 -1.87
C HIS A 155 9.37 9.01 -2.46
N LEU A 156 9.97 9.68 -3.47
CA LEU A 156 11.19 9.22 -4.14
C LEU A 156 12.44 10.03 -3.75
N GLY A 157 12.28 11.04 -2.87
CA GLY A 157 13.36 11.94 -2.44
C GLY A 157 13.66 13.06 -3.43
N GLY A 158 14.50 14.00 -2.98
CA GLY A 158 14.67 15.28 -3.62
C GLY A 158 15.70 15.30 -4.78
N ALA A 159 15.33 14.83 -5.95
CA ALA A 159 16.03 15.26 -7.16
C ALA A 159 15.02 15.85 -8.14
N PRO A 160 15.39 16.87 -8.93
CA PRO A 160 14.51 17.47 -9.95
C PRO A 160 13.95 16.45 -10.94
N ILE A 161 14.70 15.39 -11.22
CA ILE A 161 14.33 14.26 -12.07
C ILE A 161 13.12 13.49 -11.50
N ASN A 162 12.99 13.40 -10.19
CA ASN A 162 11.92 12.65 -9.54
C ASN A 162 10.60 13.45 -9.46
N GLY A 163 10.57 14.74 -9.75
CA GLY A 163 9.37 15.57 -9.65
C GLY A 163 8.19 15.02 -10.45
N LYS A 164 8.38 14.71 -11.72
CA LYS A 164 7.35 14.11 -12.58
C LYS A 164 6.98 12.68 -12.17
N MET A 165 7.94 11.92 -11.61
CA MET A 165 7.68 10.56 -11.13
C MET A 165 6.83 10.57 -9.86
N HIS A 166 7.04 11.53 -8.94
CA HIS A 166 6.16 11.71 -7.78
C HIS A 166 4.71 11.94 -8.21
N GLN A 167 4.49 12.84 -9.16
CA GLN A 167 3.17 13.15 -9.69
C GLN A 167 2.55 11.97 -10.43
N GLY A 168 3.35 11.30 -11.26
CA GLY A 168 2.92 10.20 -12.14
C GLY A 168 2.91 8.83 -11.48
N SER A 169 3.05 8.71 -10.17
CA SER A 169 3.11 7.41 -9.50
C SER A 169 2.06 7.20 -8.42
N VAL A 170 1.74 5.92 -8.22
CA VAL A 170 1.13 5.39 -7.01
C VAL A 170 2.26 4.82 -6.17
N GLY A 171 2.42 5.32 -4.94
CA GLY A 171 3.37 4.77 -3.97
C GLY A 171 2.69 3.75 -3.06
N ILE A 172 3.32 2.60 -2.84
CA ILE A 172 2.88 1.58 -1.88
C ILE A 172 3.98 1.35 -0.87
N GLU A 173 3.73 1.72 0.38
CA GLU A 173 4.65 1.56 1.51
C GLU A 173 4.33 0.29 2.29
N ILE A 174 5.32 -0.54 2.59
CA ILE A 174 5.15 -1.78 3.35
C ILE A 174 5.79 -1.61 4.71
N CYS A 175 5.04 -1.78 5.80
CA CYS A 175 5.57 -1.75 7.16
C CYS A 175 6.60 -2.86 7.37
N ASN A 176 7.88 -2.51 7.32
CA ASN A 176 8.99 -3.45 7.40
C ASN A 176 10.26 -2.69 7.76
N PHE A 177 11.14 -3.28 8.58
CA PHE A 177 12.39 -2.64 9.02
C PHE A 177 13.48 -2.61 7.95
N GLY A 178 13.33 -3.36 6.86
CA GLY A 178 14.36 -3.49 5.85
C GLY A 178 15.50 -4.40 6.32
N TRP A 179 16.74 -3.93 6.19
CA TRP A 179 17.91 -4.74 6.58
C TRP A 179 18.03 -4.91 8.09
N VAL A 180 18.62 -6.05 8.48
CA VAL A 180 19.00 -6.39 9.85
C VAL A 180 20.47 -6.84 9.89
N SER A 181 21.15 -6.54 10.98
CA SER A 181 22.52 -7.01 11.22
C SER A 181 22.52 -8.25 12.11
N LEU A 182 23.47 -9.16 11.86
CA LEU A 182 23.73 -10.28 12.76
C LEU A 182 24.92 -9.91 13.64
N GLN A 183 24.68 -9.78 14.96
CA GLN A 183 25.70 -9.45 15.98
C GLN A 183 25.50 -10.40 17.16
N ASP A 184 26.56 -11.05 17.62
CA ASP A 184 26.52 -11.97 18.76
C ASP A 184 25.36 -12.99 18.69
N LYS A 185 25.15 -13.59 17.51
CA LYS A 185 24.08 -14.54 17.20
C LYS A 185 22.65 -13.96 17.28
N LYS A 186 22.49 -12.62 17.38
CA LYS A 186 21.22 -11.92 17.42
C LYS A 186 21.04 -11.10 16.14
N PHE A 187 19.84 -11.11 15.61
CA PHE A 187 19.46 -10.21 14.53
C PHE A 187 18.96 -8.90 15.12
N LEU A 188 19.58 -7.79 14.73
CA LEU A 188 19.23 -6.46 15.22
C LEU A 188 18.78 -5.58 14.06
N THR A 189 17.66 -4.88 14.26
CA THR A 189 17.24 -3.79 13.37
C THR A 189 18.26 -2.65 13.44
N TYR A 190 18.20 -1.71 12.50
CA TYR A 190 19.06 -0.51 12.54
C TYR A 190 18.83 0.37 13.79
N THR A 191 17.69 0.21 14.47
CA THR A 191 17.38 0.88 15.74
C THR A 191 17.85 0.09 16.97
N GLY A 192 18.52 -1.07 16.77
CA GLY A 192 19.01 -1.94 17.85
C GLY A 192 17.96 -2.88 18.46
N ALA A 193 16.74 -2.94 17.93
CA ALA A 193 15.73 -3.89 18.40
C ALA A 193 16.08 -5.32 17.94
N GLU A 194 16.08 -6.28 18.87
CA GLU A 194 16.30 -7.69 18.56
C GLU A 194 15.10 -8.27 17.83
N MET A 195 15.35 -8.92 16.68
CA MET A 195 14.34 -9.55 15.83
C MET A 195 14.50 -11.07 15.87
N PRO A 196 13.44 -11.85 16.16
CA PRO A 196 13.49 -13.30 16.09
C PRO A 196 13.88 -13.80 14.69
N ALA A 197 14.67 -14.87 14.62
CA ALA A 197 15.14 -15.44 13.35
C ALA A 197 14.00 -15.85 12.40
N SER A 198 12.80 -16.19 12.92
CA SER A 198 11.62 -16.51 12.15
C SER A 198 11.10 -15.33 11.29
N HIS A 199 11.43 -14.09 11.67
CA HIS A 199 11.10 -12.88 10.94
C HIS A 199 12.23 -12.39 10.02
N VAL A 200 13.30 -13.17 9.85
CA VAL A 200 14.47 -12.78 9.06
C VAL A 200 14.60 -13.67 7.83
N VAL A 201 14.86 -13.05 6.69
CA VAL A 201 15.26 -13.73 5.46
C VAL A 201 16.72 -13.44 5.16
N ARG A 202 17.47 -14.48 4.78
CA ARG A 202 18.81 -14.37 4.23
C ARG A 202 18.75 -14.34 2.72
N LEU A 203 19.28 -13.29 2.10
CA LEU A 203 19.39 -13.21 0.66
C LEU A 203 20.52 -14.11 0.13
N LYS A 204 20.37 -14.61 -1.10
CA LYS A 204 21.42 -15.42 -1.78
C LYS A 204 22.73 -14.63 -1.99
N SER A 205 22.61 -13.32 -2.20
CA SER A 205 23.73 -12.38 -2.31
C SER A 205 23.40 -11.11 -1.55
N LYS A 206 24.41 -10.42 -1.06
CA LYS A 206 24.21 -9.12 -0.39
C LYS A 206 23.52 -8.13 -1.33
N PHE A 207 22.54 -7.42 -0.79
CA PHE A 207 21.89 -6.30 -1.45
C PHE A 207 22.16 -5.04 -0.64
N ARG A 208 22.65 -3.98 -1.29
CA ARG A 208 23.03 -2.72 -0.61
C ARG A 208 23.95 -2.92 0.60
N GLY A 209 24.83 -3.93 0.56
CA GLY A 209 25.77 -4.25 1.63
C GLY A 209 25.25 -5.21 2.70
N TYR A 210 23.96 -5.52 2.73
CA TYR A 210 23.33 -6.34 3.75
C TYR A 210 22.94 -7.72 3.20
N GLU A 211 23.02 -8.75 4.06
CA GLU A 211 22.70 -10.15 3.75
C GLU A 211 21.35 -10.55 4.33
N TYR A 212 20.94 -9.95 5.44
CA TYR A 212 19.74 -10.29 6.18
C TYR A 212 18.74 -9.13 6.14
N TYR A 213 17.45 -9.49 6.00
CA TYR A 213 16.36 -8.53 5.93
C TYR A 213 15.17 -9.01 6.76
N HIS A 214 14.39 -8.07 7.28
CA HIS A 214 13.08 -8.36 7.83
C HIS A 214 12.20 -8.94 6.73
N LYS A 215 11.69 -10.17 6.95
CA LYS A 215 10.88 -10.91 5.97
C LYS A 215 9.54 -10.21 5.75
N TYR A 216 9.14 -10.02 4.49
CA TYR A 216 7.76 -9.66 4.17
C TYR A 216 6.85 -10.84 4.47
N THR A 217 5.71 -10.60 5.11
CA THR A 217 4.74 -11.66 5.39
C THR A 217 3.96 -12.04 4.14
N GLU A 218 3.43 -13.25 4.10
CA GLU A 218 2.57 -13.70 3.00
C GLU A 218 1.36 -12.77 2.80
N LYS A 219 0.75 -12.29 3.91
CA LYS A 219 -0.38 -11.35 3.85
C LYS A 219 0.02 -9.98 3.31
N GLN A 220 1.23 -9.49 3.63
CA GLN A 220 1.74 -8.25 3.04
C GLN A 220 1.93 -8.41 1.52
N ILE A 221 2.58 -9.51 1.10
CA ILE A 221 2.83 -9.80 -0.32
C ILE A 221 1.51 -9.94 -1.09
N ALA A 222 0.55 -10.71 -0.55
CA ALA A 222 -0.76 -10.86 -1.17
C ALA A 222 -1.52 -9.52 -1.29
N LYS A 223 -1.42 -8.66 -0.27
CA LYS A 223 -2.04 -7.34 -0.29
C LYS A 223 -1.39 -6.41 -1.32
N VAL A 224 -0.07 -6.43 -1.42
CA VAL A 224 0.67 -5.68 -2.46
C VAL A 224 0.28 -6.16 -3.86
N GLU A 225 0.15 -7.49 -4.08
CA GLU A 225 -0.33 -8.05 -5.34
C GLU A 225 -1.73 -7.52 -5.70
N GLN A 226 -2.67 -7.50 -4.73
CA GLN A 226 -4.01 -6.96 -4.92
C GLN A 226 -3.98 -5.46 -5.27
N LEU A 227 -3.19 -4.66 -4.55
CA LEU A 227 -3.05 -3.22 -4.82
C LEU A 227 -2.45 -2.95 -6.20
N ILE A 228 -1.42 -3.70 -6.61
CA ILE A 228 -0.84 -3.59 -7.96
C ILE A 228 -1.90 -3.88 -9.03
N LYS A 229 -2.66 -4.97 -8.90
CA LYS A 229 -3.73 -5.33 -9.85
C LYS A 229 -4.78 -4.23 -9.93
N TYR A 230 -5.23 -3.74 -8.79
CA TYR A 230 -6.25 -2.69 -8.70
C TYR A 230 -5.77 -1.39 -9.33
N GLU A 231 -4.61 -0.88 -8.94
CA GLU A 231 -4.09 0.40 -9.42
C GLU A 231 -3.68 0.34 -10.91
N SER A 232 -3.17 -0.82 -11.36
CA SER A 232 -2.86 -1.04 -12.77
C SER A 232 -4.12 -0.98 -13.64
N ALA A 233 -5.20 -1.63 -13.22
CA ALA A 233 -6.48 -1.58 -13.92
C ALA A 233 -7.09 -0.18 -13.89
N LEU A 234 -7.05 0.48 -12.71
CA LEU A 234 -7.64 1.80 -12.49
C LEU A 234 -7.00 2.90 -13.36
N HIS A 235 -5.68 2.81 -13.59
CA HIS A 235 -4.90 3.84 -14.26
C HIS A 235 -4.39 3.43 -15.66
N GLY A 236 -4.65 2.19 -16.09
CA GLY A 236 -4.14 1.66 -17.36
C GLY A 236 -2.62 1.47 -17.34
N ILE A 237 -2.03 1.15 -16.17
CA ILE A 237 -0.59 0.91 -16.05
C ILE A 237 -0.29 -0.53 -16.48
N ASP A 238 0.64 -0.72 -17.44
CA ASP A 238 1.09 -2.08 -17.81
C ASP A 238 1.96 -2.66 -16.70
N SER A 239 1.36 -3.50 -15.86
CA SER A 239 2.02 -4.16 -14.74
C SER A 239 3.08 -5.18 -15.17
N SER A 240 3.20 -5.53 -16.44
CA SER A 240 4.26 -6.43 -16.93
C SER A 240 5.61 -5.72 -17.10
N ILE A 241 5.61 -4.40 -17.17
CA ILE A 241 6.80 -3.56 -17.37
C ILE A 241 7.48 -3.23 -16.02
N GLY A 242 8.77 -2.97 -16.06
CA GLY A 242 9.60 -2.65 -14.90
C GLY A 242 10.10 -3.89 -14.18
N LEU A 243 9.93 -3.98 -12.86
CA LEU A 243 10.45 -5.08 -12.05
C LEU A 243 10.07 -6.48 -12.59
N PRO A 244 8.83 -6.78 -13.01
CA PRO A 244 8.50 -8.13 -13.50
C PRO A 244 9.38 -8.57 -14.66
N THR A 245 9.50 -7.76 -15.69
CA THR A 245 10.38 -8.05 -16.85
C THR A 245 11.86 -8.05 -16.45
N MET A 246 12.28 -7.13 -15.59
CA MET A 246 13.67 -7.01 -15.15
C MET A 246 14.10 -8.18 -14.26
N ILE A 247 13.23 -8.68 -13.38
CA ILE A 247 13.52 -9.86 -12.54
C ILE A 247 13.70 -11.09 -13.41
N LYS A 248 12.84 -11.29 -14.43
CA LYS A 248 12.96 -12.38 -15.38
C LYS A 248 14.32 -12.36 -16.10
N LYS A 249 14.85 -11.18 -16.39
CA LYS A 249 16.12 -10.99 -17.12
C LYS A 249 17.35 -10.96 -16.22
N PHE A 250 17.27 -10.34 -15.05
CA PHE A 250 18.43 -9.97 -14.23
C PHE A 250 18.38 -10.55 -12.80
N GLY A 251 17.29 -11.23 -12.41
CA GLY A 251 17.08 -11.70 -11.04
C GLY A 251 17.11 -10.54 -10.03
N ALA A 252 17.82 -10.72 -8.91
CA ALA A 252 17.92 -9.72 -7.85
C ALA A 252 18.51 -8.37 -8.30
N LYS A 253 19.31 -8.35 -9.37
CA LYS A 253 19.85 -7.09 -9.94
C LYS A 253 18.77 -6.18 -10.53
N ALA A 254 17.55 -6.69 -10.75
CA ALA A 254 16.41 -5.87 -11.15
C ALA A 254 16.12 -4.71 -10.17
N PHE A 255 16.55 -4.84 -8.94
CA PHE A 255 16.38 -3.82 -7.88
C PHE A 255 17.54 -2.83 -7.80
N ASP A 256 18.52 -2.89 -8.70
CA ASP A 256 19.57 -1.88 -8.80
C ASP A 256 19.03 -0.59 -9.43
N LYS A 257 19.77 0.50 -9.26
CA LYS A 257 19.49 1.77 -9.94
C LYS A 257 19.79 1.64 -11.43
N TYR A 258 18.86 2.14 -12.27
CA TYR A 258 19.00 2.17 -13.72
C TYR A 258 18.77 3.58 -14.28
N ASP A 259 19.68 4.06 -15.12
CA ASP A 259 19.59 5.41 -15.68
C ASP A 259 18.36 5.62 -16.57
N ASP A 260 17.92 4.61 -17.31
CA ASP A 260 16.69 4.67 -18.10
C ASP A 260 15.42 4.79 -17.23
N ILE A 261 15.41 4.19 -16.04
CA ILE A 261 14.32 4.40 -15.08
C ILE A 261 14.38 5.82 -14.53
N VAL A 262 15.57 6.28 -14.11
CA VAL A 262 15.76 7.64 -13.61
C VAL A 262 15.35 8.67 -14.66
N ALA A 263 15.60 8.39 -15.95
CA ALA A 263 15.19 9.23 -17.07
C ALA A 263 13.69 9.14 -17.41
N GLY A 264 12.90 8.31 -16.70
CA GLY A 264 11.47 8.12 -16.94
C GLY A 264 11.10 7.34 -18.20
N LYS A 265 12.07 6.63 -18.80
CA LYS A 265 11.86 5.84 -20.02
C LYS A 265 11.17 4.50 -19.75
N VAL A 266 11.29 3.97 -18.55
CA VAL A 266 10.67 2.70 -18.12
C VAL A 266 9.54 3.02 -17.15
N LYS A 267 8.32 2.61 -17.49
CA LYS A 267 7.12 2.78 -16.69
C LYS A 267 6.74 1.47 -15.98
N GLY A 268 5.54 1.40 -15.40
CA GLY A 268 5.03 0.18 -14.76
C GLY A 268 5.47 0.04 -13.30
N ILE A 269 5.83 -1.18 -12.86
CA ILE A 269 6.15 -1.47 -11.46
C ILE A 269 7.63 -1.27 -11.19
N LEU A 270 7.96 -0.43 -10.24
CA LEU A 270 9.32 -0.05 -9.86
C LEU A 270 9.51 -0.09 -8.34
N SER A 271 10.74 0.03 -7.87
CA SER A 271 11.09 0.22 -6.46
C SER A 271 11.87 1.52 -6.25
N HIS A 272 11.91 2.00 -5.03
CA HIS A 272 12.70 3.17 -4.67
C HIS A 272 14.18 3.01 -5.06
N THR A 273 14.71 1.80 -4.91
CA THR A 273 16.11 1.48 -5.26
C THR A 273 16.41 1.59 -6.74
N ASN A 274 15.41 1.52 -7.62
CA ASN A 274 15.60 1.70 -9.07
C ASN A 274 15.96 3.14 -9.46
N VAL A 275 15.61 4.12 -8.63
CA VAL A 275 15.88 5.55 -8.87
C VAL A 275 16.94 6.12 -7.93
N ARG A 276 17.24 5.44 -6.80
CA ARG A 276 18.19 5.90 -5.79
C ARG A 276 19.12 4.79 -5.31
N SER A 277 20.44 5.01 -5.39
CA SER A 277 21.46 4.05 -4.95
C SER A 277 21.66 3.99 -3.43
N ASP A 278 21.29 5.05 -2.71
CA ASP A 278 21.39 5.16 -1.24
C ASP A 278 20.20 4.52 -0.49
N LYS A 279 19.21 3.98 -1.23
CA LYS A 279 18.03 3.35 -0.66
C LYS A 279 18.16 1.82 -0.61
N THR A 280 17.41 1.20 0.32
CA THR A 280 17.36 -0.26 0.50
C THR A 280 15.95 -0.83 0.26
N ASP A 281 14.97 0.01 0.02
CA ASP A 281 13.57 -0.31 -0.21
C ASP A 281 13.21 -0.23 -1.71
N LEU A 282 12.72 -1.27 -2.28
CA LEU A 282 12.37 -2.61 -1.84
C LEU A 282 13.58 -3.56 -1.93
N SER A 283 13.71 -4.52 -1.00
CA SER A 283 14.76 -5.55 -1.08
C SER A 283 14.32 -6.76 -1.93
N PRO A 284 15.25 -7.44 -2.67
CA PRO A 284 14.95 -8.55 -3.57
C PRO A 284 14.72 -9.87 -2.82
N GLN A 285 13.72 -9.92 -1.93
CA GLN A 285 13.37 -11.13 -1.21
C GLN A 285 12.69 -12.13 -2.15
N PRO A 286 12.97 -13.45 -2.02
CA PRO A 286 12.48 -14.47 -2.94
C PRO A 286 10.96 -14.43 -3.14
N ASP A 287 10.19 -14.42 -2.05
CA ASP A 287 8.71 -14.46 -2.10
C ASP A 287 8.12 -13.19 -2.80
N MET A 288 8.75 -12.04 -2.59
CA MET A 288 8.36 -10.79 -3.28
C MET A 288 8.70 -10.85 -4.77
N MET A 289 9.87 -11.37 -5.12
CA MET A 289 10.26 -11.54 -6.52
C MET A 289 9.34 -12.54 -7.23
N GLU A 290 8.97 -13.64 -6.59
CA GLU A 290 8.03 -14.63 -7.12
C GLU A 290 6.66 -14.01 -7.41
N MET A 291 6.14 -13.21 -6.47
CA MET A 291 4.89 -12.47 -6.66
C MET A 291 4.98 -11.52 -7.85
N LEU A 292 6.06 -10.74 -7.96
CA LEU A 292 6.25 -9.80 -9.06
C LEU A 292 6.38 -10.52 -10.42
N LEU A 293 7.00 -11.69 -10.48
CA LEU A 293 7.10 -12.49 -11.70
C LEU A 293 5.75 -12.95 -12.24
N LYS A 294 4.70 -13.06 -11.43
CA LYS A 294 3.34 -13.38 -11.91
C LYS A 294 2.79 -12.34 -12.90
N PHE A 295 3.29 -11.11 -12.85
CA PHE A 295 2.91 -10.04 -13.79
C PHE A 295 3.73 -10.08 -15.10
N SER A 296 4.83 -10.85 -15.16
CA SER A 296 5.63 -10.92 -16.39
C SER A 296 4.89 -11.69 -17.49
N LYS A 297 4.81 -11.11 -18.67
CA LYS A 297 4.31 -11.79 -19.89
C LYS A 297 5.32 -12.82 -20.39
#